data_4667a8493a90ddb7a10da36e3e9a3eca
#
_entry.id   4667a8493a90ddb7a10da36e3e9a3eca
#
_cell.length_a   1.000
_cell.length_b   1.000
_cell.length_c   1.000
_cell.angle_alpha   90.00
_cell.angle_beta   90.00
_cell.angle_gamma   90.00
#
_symmetry.space_group_name_H-M   'P 1'
#
loop_
_entity.id
_entity.type
_entity.pdbx_description
1 polymer ?
#
loop_
_entity_poly.entity_id
_entity_poly.type
_entity_poly.pdbx_seq_one_letter_code
_entity_poly.pdbx_strand_id
1 'polypeptide(L)'
;MKSIQIGLTPAAGKQLIALALAQNEHLLNAAREHTVVIVAGTTNTYVAKAMLEAIGEECFTGKHFFRGVTSGKAVPSDLPDMDGDVVIEKGRWIHGKIVQEIAPELKAGDIILKGANAVDLKTGEAAVLIGHPEGGTLTGIFAAAIGRRVEVIVPVGVEKRVDGPVSQLCSLCNDPQASGTRLAMAPGKAYTEIDAIRELTGAQATLIAAGGICGYEGMAWFQCTGTEEQLEKVRKIVHQVKDTPAYQF
;
A
#
# COMPACT_ATOMS: atom_id res chain seq x y z
N MET A 1 8.43 26.65 -14.84
CA MET A 1 8.50 25.48 -13.95
C MET A 1 9.90 24.90 -14.02
N LYS A 2 10.45 24.46 -12.89
CA LYS A 2 11.73 23.75 -12.81
C LYS A 2 11.48 22.26 -12.63
N SER A 3 12.50 21.44 -12.78
CA SER A 3 12.39 20.01 -12.54
C SER A 3 13.67 19.45 -11.91
N ILE A 4 13.49 18.36 -11.15
CA ILE A 4 14.57 17.55 -10.58
C ILE A 4 14.28 16.07 -10.82
N GLN A 5 15.31 15.26 -10.81
CA GLN A 5 15.17 13.81 -10.82
C GLN A 5 15.46 13.25 -9.43
N ILE A 6 14.68 12.27 -9.05
CA ILE A 6 14.86 11.53 -7.79
C ILE A 6 14.75 10.02 -8.05
N GLY A 7 15.49 9.24 -7.27
CA GLY A 7 15.39 7.78 -7.27
C GLY A 7 14.93 7.28 -5.90
N LEU A 8 14.02 6.32 -5.88
CA LEU A 8 13.51 5.68 -4.66
C LEU A 8 13.65 4.16 -4.77
N THR A 9 14.22 3.55 -3.74
CA THR A 9 14.13 2.09 -3.56
C THR A 9 12.69 1.70 -3.22
N PRO A 10 12.28 0.43 -3.38
CA PRO A 10 10.94 -0.01 -2.97
C PRO A 10 10.63 0.27 -1.49
N ALA A 11 11.63 0.20 -0.62
CA ALA A 11 11.46 0.52 0.80
C ALA A 11 11.22 2.02 1.03
N ALA A 12 12.03 2.87 0.39
CA ALA A 12 11.87 4.32 0.44
C ALA A 12 10.51 4.75 -0.14
N GLY A 13 10.07 4.14 -1.24
CA GLY A 13 8.75 4.38 -1.82
C GLY A 13 7.62 4.02 -0.87
N LYS A 14 7.68 2.86 -0.22
CA LYS A 14 6.69 2.45 0.78
C LYS A 14 6.64 3.39 1.98
N GLN A 15 7.80 3.84 2.46
CA GLN A 15 7.87 4.82 3.54
C GLN A 15 7.30 6.18 3.12
N LEU A 16 7.54 6.61 1.88
CA LEU A 16 6.97 7.84 1.34
C LEU A 16 5.43 7.78 1.27
N ILE A 17 4.89 6.67 0.76
CA ILE A 17 3.43 6.40 0.75
C ILE A 17 2.87 6.44 2.17
N ALA A 18 3.56 5.80 3.13
CA ALA A 18 3.15 5.78 4.53
C ALA A 18 3.10 7.17 5.16
N LEU A 19 4.13 7.99 4.92
CA LEU A 19 4.19 9.38 5.41
C LEU A 19 3.06 10.24 4.85
N ALA A 20 2.71 10.06 3.58
CA ALA A 20 1.62 10.81 2.97
C ALA A 20 0.26 10.39 3.54
N LEU A 21 0.00 9.09 3.64
CA LEU A 21 -1.25 8.58 4.19
C LEU A 21 -1.43 8.95 5.68
N ALA A 22 -0.36 8.96 6.46
CA ALA A 22 -0.40 9.36 7.88
C ALA A 22 -0.59 10.88 8.09
N GLN A 23 -0.49 11.70 7.04
CA GLN A 23 -0.79 13.13 7.05
C GLN A 23 -2.08 13.46 6.28
N ASN A 24 -2.72 12.46 5.69
CA ASN A 24 -3.96 12.66 4.95
C ASN A 24 -5.13 12.91 5.91
N GLU A 25 -5.69 14.12 5.88
CA GLU A 25 -6.74 14.53 6.81
C GLU A 25 -8.01 13.67 6.70
N HIS A 26 -8.39 13.23 5.49
CA HIS A 26 -9.53 12.34 5.29
C HIS A 26 -9.32 11.00 6.02
N LEU A 27 -8.15 10.39 5.84
CA LEU A 27 -7.82 9.13 6.51
C LEU A 27 -7.69 9.28 8.02
N LEU A 28 -7.08 10.38 8.50
CA LEU A 28 -6.97 10.67 9.94
C LEU A 28 -8.33 10.91 10.58
N ASN A 29 -9.25 11.61 9.91
CA ASN A 29 -10.60 11.81 10.39
C ASN A 29 -11.38 10.50 10.44
N ALA A 30 -11.26 9.65 9.40
CA ALA A 30 -11.83 8.32 9.43
C ALA A 30 -11.26 7.48 10.59
N ALA A 31 -9.97 7.56 10.87
CA ALA A 31 -9.37 6.85 12.01
C ALA A 31 -9.88 7.32 13.37
N ARG A 32 -10.25 8.61 13.51
CA ARG A 32 -10.78 9.19 14.76
C ARG A 32 -12.27 8.92 14.98
N GLU A 33 -13.07 8.91 13.91
CA GLU A 33 -14.53 8.91 14.01
C GLU A 33 -15.18 7.59 13.54
N HIS A 34 -14.48 6.83 12.73
CA HIS A 34 -14.92 5.62 12.06
C HIS A 34 -13.97 4.45 12.34
N THR A 35 -13.98 3.46 11.45
CA THR A 35 -13.06 2.32 11.48
C THR A 35 -12.13 2.37 10.28
N VAL A 36 -10.82 2.28 10.54
CA VAL A 36 -9.80 2.12 9.51
C VAL A 36 -9.14 0.75 9.67
N VAL A 37 -9.18 -0.06 8.62
CA VAL A 37 -8.57 -1.40 8.59
C VAL A 37 -7.36 -1.39 7.67
N ILE A 38 -6.18 -1.64 8.22
CA ILE A 38 -4.93 -1.75 7.46
C ILE A 38 -4.58 -3.23 7.35
N VAL A 39 -4.85 -3.81 6.20
CA VAL A 39 -4.65 -5.25 5.96
C VAL A 39 -3.18 -5.58 5.84
N ALA A 40 -2.73 -6.60 6.55
CA ALA A 40 -1.34 -7.02 6.61
C ALA A 40 -0.69 -7.20 5.23
N GLY A 41 0.50 -6.65 5.08
CA GLY A 41 1.31 -6.65 3.85
C GLY A 41 2.52 -5.73 3.99
N THR A 42 3.58 -5.99 3.23
CA THR A 42 4.86 -5.27 3.40
C THR A 42 4.76 -3.76 3.18
N THR A 43 3.94 -3.28 2.23
CA THR A 43 3.67 -1.83 2.08
C THR A 43 2.88 -1.32 3.29
N ASN A 44 1.85 -2.05 3.67
CA ASN A 44 0.99 -1.68 4.79
C ASN A 44 1.68 -1.77 6.17
N THR A 45 2.81 -2.44 6.29
CA THR A 45 3.63 -2.38 7.52
C THR A 45 4.11 -0.95 7.78
N TYR A 46 4.61 -0.27 6.76
CA TYR A 46 5.04 1.13 6.88
C TYR A 46 3.85 2.05 7.13
N VAL A 47 2.73 1.80 6.44
CA VAL A 47 1.49 2.59 6.62
C VAL A 47 0.93 2.40 8.02
N ALA A 48 0.82 1.17 8.51
CA ALA A 48 0.31 0.87 9.85
C ALA A 48 1.16 1.55 10.93
N LYS A 49 2.49 1.46 10.81
CA LYS A 49 3.40 2.13 11.74
C LYS A 49 3.16 3.64 11.78
N ALA A 50 3.15 4.30 10.62
CA ALA A 50 2.97 5.74 10.54
C ALA A 50 1.57 6.19 11.00
N MET A 51 0.53 5.42 10.69
CA MET A 51 -0.84 5.72 11.13
C MET A 51 -1.02 5.55 12.64
N LEU A 52 -0.46 4.49 13.22
CA LEU A 52 -0.53 4.26 14.67
C LEU A 52 0.25 5.34 15.43
N GLU A 53 1.45 5.70 14.99
CA GLU A 53 2.20 6.84 15.53
C GLU A 53 1.39 8.15 15.46
N ALA A 54 0.68 8.40 14.36
CA ALA A 54 -0.13 9.61 14.18
C ALA A 54 -1.35 9.69 15.13
N ILE A 55 -1.83 8.56 15.65
CA ILE A 55 -2.90 8.51 16.66
C ILE A 55 -2.39 8.29 18.09
N GLY A 56 -1.07 8.23 18.30
CA GLY A 56 -0.46 8.08 19.61
C GLY A 56 -0.31 6.65 20.13
N GLU A 57 -0.37 5.66 19.24
CA GLU A 57 -0.15 4.24 19.54
C GLU A 57 1.29 3.83 19.15
N GLU A 58 2.12 3.41 20.12
CA GLU A 58 3.57 3.23 19.87
C GLU A 58 4.06 1.77 19.84
N CYS A 59 3.22 0.78 20.13
CA CYS A 59 3.67 -0.60 20.33
C CYS A 59 3.77 -1.46 19.06
N PHE A 60 3.53 -0.93 17.87
CA PHE A 60 3.55 -1.70 16.63
C PHE A 60 4.98 -1.96 16.13
N THR A 61 5.39 -3.22 16.14
CA THR A 61 6.73 -3.61 15.69
C THR A 61 6.83 -3.85 14.18
N GLY A 62 5.71 -4.15 13.53
CA GLY A 62 5.64 -4.54 12.11
C GLY A 62 6.20 -5.92 11.79
N LYS A 63 6.76 -6.63 12.77
CA LYS A 63 7.26 -7.99 12.58
C LYS A 63 6.10 -8.93 12.25
N HIS A 64 6.31 -9.81 11.24
CA HIS A 64 5.31 -10.76 10.75
C HIS A 64 4.00 -10.11 10.22
N PHE A 65 3.95 -8.78 10.06
CA PHE A 65 2.76 -8.11 9.54
C PHE A 65 2.71 -8.19 8.01
N PHE A 66 2.60 -9.41 7.49
CA PHE A 66 2.49 -9.65 6.06
C PHE A 66 1.64 -10.89 5.75
N ARG A 67 0.97 -10.83 4.61
CA ARG A 67 0.39 -11.97 3.90
C ARG A 67 0.93 -11.92 2.49
N GLY A 68 1.38 -13.03 1.96
CA GLY A 68 1.93 -13.05 0.61
C GLY A 68 2.08 -14.45 0.06
N VAL A 69 2.06 -14.55 -1.26
CA VAL A 69 2.22 -15.82 -2.00
C VAL A 69 3.65 -16.06 -2.45
N THR A 70 4.52 -15.05 -2.33
CA THR A 70 5.94 -15.13 -2.75
C THR A 70 6.85 -14.55 -1.68
N SER A 71 7.88 -15.29 -1.31
CA SER A 71 8.95 -14.84 -0.45
C SER A 71 10.29 -15.26 -1.04
N GLY A 72 11.26 -14.35 -1.06
CA GLY A 72 12.63 -14.64 -1.48
C GLY A 72 13.46 -15.40 -0.43
N LYS A 73 12.91 -15.56 0.78
CA LYS A 73 13.52 -16.30 1.90
C LYS A 73 12.47 -17.18 2.56
N ALA A 74 12.90 -18.26 3.17
CA ALA A 74 12.04 -19.04 4.05
C ALA A 74 11.60 -18.16 5.22
N VAL A 75 10.31 -18.21 5.55
CA VAL A 75 9.76 -17.53 6.73
C VAL A 75 10.32 -18.28 7.96
N PRO A 76 11.01 -17.59 8.90
CA PRO A 76 11.49 -18.22 10.11
C PRO A 76 10.36 -18.87 10.90
N SER A 77 10.59 -20.08 11.40
CA SER A 77 9.59 -20.86 12.15
C SER A 77 9.35 -20.33 13.57
N ASP A 78 10.24 -19.48 14.05
CA ASP A 78 10.22 -18.87 15.39
C ASP A 78 9.62 -17.45 15.40
N LEU A 79 9.11 -16.99 14.26
CA LEU A 79 8.37 -15.74 14.25
C LEU A 79 7.09 -15.86 15.09
N PRO A 80 6.78 -14.84 15.90
CA PRO A 80 5.51 -14.81 16.60
C PRO A 80 4.34 -14.80 15.61
N ASP A 81 3.21 -15.34 16.00
CA ASP A 81 1.98 -15.23 15.23
C ASP A 81 1.63 -13.76 14.98
N MET A 82 1.06 -13.51 13.82
CA MET A 82 0.59 -12.18 13.47
C MET A 82 -0.60 -11.81 14.36
N ASP A 83 -0.54 -10.66 15.02
CA ASP A 83 -1.64 -10.10 15.86
C ASP A 83 -2.82 -9.56 15.01
N GLY A 84 -3.17 -10.24 13.92
CA GLY A 84 -4.24 -9.83 13.04
C GLY A 84 -3.85 -8.71 12.07
N ASP A 85 -4.86 -8.00 11.56
CA ASP A 85 -4.71 -6.75 10.82
C ASP A 85 -4.69 -5.57 11.80
N VAL A 86 -4.19 -4.41 11.38
CA VAL A 86 -4.31 -3.21 12.19
C VAL A 86 -5.71 -2.63 11.99
N VAL A 87 -6.52 -2.70 13.02
CA VAL A 87 -7.88 -2.16 13.05
C VAL A 87 -7.91 -0.97 14.00
N ILE A 88 -8.10 0.22 13.47
CA ILE A 88 -8.23 1.45 14.25
C ILE A 88 -9.72 1.79 14.32
N GLU A 89 -10.28 1.77 15.52
CA GLU A 89 -11.67 2.15 15.76
C GLU A 89 -11.72 3.35 16.69
N LYS A 90 -12.23 4.46 16.17
CA LYS A 90 -12.40 5.72 16.93
C LYS A 90 -11.14 6.13 17.69
N GLY A 91 -10.02 6.14 17.00
CA GLY A 91 -8.74 6.58 17.52
C GLY A 91 -7.98 5.55 18.37
N ARG A 92 -8.42 4.29 18.41
CA ARG A 92 -7.78 3.22 19.20
C ARG A 92 -7.47 2.01 18.34
N TRP A 93 -6.33 1.41 18.54
CA TRP A 93 -5.97 0.14 17.91
C TRP A 93 -6.66 -1.03 18.63
N ILE A 94 -7.45 -1.79 17.89
CA ILE A 94 -8.14 -3.00 18.36
C ILE A 94 -7.33 -4.22 17.93
N HIS A 95 -6.72 -4.89 18.88
CA HIS A 95 -5.84 -6.04 18.67
C HIS A 95 -6.59 -7.33 18.29
N GLY A 96 -5.89 -8.25 17.61
CA GLY A 96 -6.35 -9.61 17.34
C GLY A 96 -7.46 -9.71 16.28
N LYS A 97 -7.83 -8.62 15.61
CA LYS A 97 -8.88 -8.62 14.58
C LYS A 97 -8.28 -8.84 13.18
N ILE A 98 -9.01 -9.52 12.33
CA ILE A 98 -8.68 -9.69 10.92
C ILE A 98 -9.78 -9.14 10.02
N VAL A 99 -9.42 -8.71 8.82
CA VAL A 99 -10.38 -8.08 7.90
C VAL A 99 -11.56 -8.98 7.55
N GLN A 100 -11.39 -10.30 7.52
CA GLN A 100 -12.48 -11.24 7.21
C GLN A 100 -13.56 -11.22 8.29
N GLU A 101 -13.19 -11.03 9.55
CA GLU A 101 -14.12 -10.98 10.68
C GLU A 101 -14.84 -9.63 10.76
N ILE A 102 -14.10 -8.54 10.53
CA ILE A 102 -14.64 -7.19 10.70
C ILE A 102 -15.34 -6.65 9.44
N ALA A 103 -14.97 -7.11 8.24
CA ALA A 103 -15.56 -6.63 7.01
C ALA A 103 -17.10 -6.66 6.97
N PRO A 104 -17.81 -7.66 7.54
CA PRO A 104 -19.27 -7.65 7.58
C PRO A 104 -19.88 -6.51 8.40
N GLU A 105 -19.15 -5.93 9.34
CA GLU A 105 -19.62 -4.87 10.25
C GLU A 105 -19.31 -3.47 9.71
N LEU A 106 -18.38 -3.36 8.74
CA LEU A 106 -17.98 -2.09 8.16
C LEU A 106 -19.09 -1.44 7.31
N LYS A 107 -19.13 -0.12 7.30
CA LYS A 107 -20.15 0.71 6.65
C LYS A 107 -19.56 1.94 5.97
N ALA A 108 -20.37 2.72 5.30
CA ALA A 108 -19.95 3.99 4.70
C ALA A 108 -19.32 4.93 5.75
N GLY A 109 -18.17 5.50 5.43
CA GLY A 109 -17.31 6.28 6.31
C GLY A 109 -16.11 5.47 6.84
N ASP A 110 -16.21 4.14 6.89
CA ASP A 110 -15.06 3.28 7.20
C ASP A 110 -14.13 3.13 5.98
N ILE A 111 -12.84 2.91 6.23
CA ILE A 111 -11.81 2.79 5.19
C ILE A 111 -11.02 1.50 5.35
N ILE A 112 -10.76 0.81 4.26
CA ILE A 112 -9.85 -0.33 4.21
C ILE A 112 -8.61 0.03 3.37
N LEU A 113 -7.41 -0.20 3.92
CA LEU A 113 -6.16 -0.11 3.17
C LEU A 113 -5.68 -1.52 2.82
N LYS A 114 -5.62 -1.83 1.52
CA LYS A 114 -5.22 -3.14 1.01
C LYS A 114 -4.09 -3.00 0.00
N GLY A 115 -2.92 -3.56 0.29
CA GLY A 115 -1.82 -3.62 -0.67
C GLY A 115 -2.16 -4.43 -1.93
N ALA A 116 -1.38 -4.25 -2.98
CA ALA A 116 -1.53 -4.95 -4.26
C ALA A 116 -0.23 -5.57 -4.76
N ASN A 117 -0.34 -6.41 -5.81
CA ASN A 117 0.78 -7.04 -6.51
C ASN A 117 0.98 -6.50 -7.94
N ALA A 118 -0.02 -5.83 -8.49
CA ALA A 118 0.03 -5.19 -9.79
C ALA A 118 -0.67 -3.84 -9.75
N VAL A 119 -0.19 -2.87 -10.53
CA VAL A 119 -0.80 -1.55 -10.71
C VAL A 119 -0.64 -1.08 -12.15
N ASP A 120 -1.73 -0.61 -12.76
CA ASP A 120 -1.71 0.13 -14.00
C ASP A 120 -1.68 1.64 -13.65
N LEU A 121 -0.54 2.29 -13.93
CA LEU A 121 -0.35 3.71 -13.63
C LEU A 121 -1.18 4.65 -14.52
N LYS A 122 -1.77 4.15 -15.61
CA LYS A 122 -2.62 4.95 -16.51
C LYS A 122 -4.04 5.03 -16.00
N THR A 123 -4.59 3.91 -15.53
CA THR A 123 -5.97 3.83 -15.05
C THR A 123 -6.08 4.01 -13.53
N GLY A 124 -4.99 3.81 -12.79
CA GLY A 124 -5.00 3.76 -11.32
C GLY A 124 -5.63 2.48 -10.78
N GLU A 125 -5.83 1.46 -11.62
CA GLU A 125 -6.32 0.15 -11.20
C GLU A 125 -5.20 -0.69 -10.61
N ALA A 126 -5.53 -1.50 -9.61
CA ALA A 126 -4.58 -2.40 -8.98
C ALA A 126 -5.17 -3.80 -8.82
N ALA A 127 -4.30 -4.82 -8.73
CA ALA A 127 -4.72 -6.20 -8.52
C ALA A 127 -3.86 -6.94 -7.50
N VAL A 128 -4.47 -7.95 -6.91
CA VAL A 128 -3.91 -8.79 -5.86
C VAL A 128 -3.78 -10.22 -6.36
N LEU A 129 -2.64 -10.84 -6.14
CA LEU A 129 -2.43 -12.27 -6.35
C LEU A 129 -3.24 -13.08 -5.32
N ILE A 130 -4.04 -14.02 -5.81
CA ILE A 130 -4.94 -14.84 -5.01
C ILE A 130 -4.40 -16.26 -4.90
N GLY A 131 -3.95 -16.64 -3.71
CA GLY A 131 -3.53 -18.00 -3.39
C GLY A 131 -4.66 -18.87 -2.81
N HIS A 132 -5.58 -18.29 -2.05
CA HIS A 132 -6.65 -19.02 -1.38
C HIS A 132 -7.83 -19.33 -2.33
N PRO A 133 -8.41 -20.55 -2.32
CA PRO A 133 -9.51 -20.92 -3.22
C PRO A 133 -10.77 -20.05 -3.06
N GLU A 134 -11.02 -19.52 -1.89
CA GLU A 134 -12.15 -18.64 -1.58
C GLU A 134 -11.85 -17.13 -1.77
N GLY A 135 -10.74 -16.77 -2.48
CA GLY A 135 -10.39 -15.37 -2.74
C GLY A 135 -9.67 -14.66 -1.58
N GLY A 136 -9.45 -15.34 -0.46
CA GLY A 136 -8.71 -14.82 0.69
C GLY A 136 -9.31 -13.54 1.28
N THR A 137 -8.47 -12.59 1.65
CA THR A 137 -8.92 -11.31 2.24
C THR A 137 -9.76 -10.46 1.28
N LEU A 138 -9.59 -10.64 -0.03
CA LEU A 138 -10.22 -9.77 -1.02
C LEU A 138 -11.74 -9.96 -1.10
N THR A 139 -12.25 -11.16 -0.84
CA THR A 139 -13.70 -11.46 -0.88
C THR A 139 -14.48 -10.61 0.13
N GLY A 140 -14.03 -10.55 1.38
CA GLY A 140 -14.65 -9.70 2.41
C GLY A 140 -14.55 -8.21 2.07
N ILE A 141 -13.41 -7.77 1.52
CA ILE A 141 -13.19 -6.38 1.10
C ILE A 141 -14.14 -5.99 -0.04
N PHE A 142 -14.34 -6.86 -1.03
CA PHE A 142 -15.31 -6.64 -2.10
C PHE A 142 -16.74 -6.48 -1.56
N ALA A 143 -17.15 -7.36 -0.67
CA ALA A 143 -18.46 -7.30 -0.06
C ALA A 143 -18.66 -6.00 0.75
N ALA A 144 -17.62 -5.52 1.45
CA ALA A 144 -17.64 -4.25 2.16
C ALA A 144 -17.71 -3.06 1.21
N ALA A 145 -16.85 -3.02 0.19
CA ALA A 145 -16.78 -1.92 -0.76
C ALA A 145 -18.06 -1.77 -1.59
N ILE A 146 -18.51 -2.85 -2.22
CA ILE A 146 -19.65 -2.80 -3.17
C ILE A 146 -20.98 -2.83 -2.43
N GLY A 147 -21.10 -3.69 -1.41
CA GLY A 147 -22.36 -3.87 -0.69
C GLY A 147 -22.65 -2.77 0.33
N ARG A 148 -21.63 -2.19 0.98
CA ARG A 148 -21.78 -1.23 2.08
C ARG A 148 -21.09 0.11 1.86
N ARG A 149 -20.49 0.31 0.68
CA ARG A 149 -19.82 1.57 0.29
C ARG A 149 -18.64 1.93 1.20
N VAL A 150 -17.94 0.92 1.71
CA VAL A 150 -16.69 1.12 2.42
C VAL A 150 -15.64 1.59 1.42
N GLU A 151 -14.91 2.65 1.74
CA GLU A 151 -13.83 3.13 0.90
C GLU A 151 -12.64 2.18 0.95
N VAL A 152 -12.04 1.91 -0.21
CA VAL A 152 -10.81 1.10 -0.29
C VAL A 152 -9.71 1.93 -0.94
N ILE A 153 -8.62 2.13 -0.21
CA ILE A 153 -7.38 2.71 -0.71
C ILE A 153 -6.39 1.57 -0.92
N VAL A 154 -5.65 1.61 -2.03
CA VAL A 154 -4.69 0.56 -2.37
C VAL A 154 -3.26 1.11 -2.38
N PRO A 155 -2.57 1.13 -1.22
CA PRO A 155 -1.17 1.55 -1.17
C PRO A 155 -0.30 0.55 -1.94
N VAL A 156 0.34 1.02 -3.00
CA VAL A 156 1.12 0.17 -3.91
C VAL A 156 2.26 0.95 -4.53
N GLY A 157 3.48 0.42 -4.44
CA GLY A 157 4.64 1.05 -5.07
C GLY A 157 4.65 0.86 -6.58
N VAL A 158 5.16 1.86 -7.30
CA VAL A 158 5.27 1.84 -8.78
C VAL A 158 6.20 0.73 -9.30
N GLU A 159 6.99 0.10 -8.44
CA GLU A 159 7.78 -1.09 -8.81
C GLU A 159 6.90 -2.25 -9.26
N LYS A 160 5.62 -2.25 -8.87
CA LYS A 160 4.63 -3.28 -9.24
C LYS A 160 3.81 -2.92 -10.47
N ARG A 161 4.24 -1.92 -11.24
CA ARG A 161 3.59 -1.56 -12.50
C ARG A 161 3.57 -2.73 -13.47
N VAL A 162 2.47 -2.85 -14.19
CA VAL A 162 2.28 -3.87 -15.22
C VAL A 162 2.02 -3.21 -16.57
N ASP A 163 2.24 -3.97 -17.64
CA ASP A 163 1.94 -3.52 -19.00
C ASP A 163 0.53 -3.99 -19.41
N GLY A 164 -0.35 -3.02 -19.55
CA GLY A 164 -1.73 -3.22 -20.01
C GLY A 164 -2.78 -3.15 -18.89
N PRO A 165 -4.05 -3.14 -19.31
CA PRO A 165 -5.16 -3.05 -18.37
C PRO A 165 -5.19 -4.21 -17.38
N VAL A 166 -5.29 -3.89 -16.10
CA VAL A 166 -5.36 -4.89 -15.01
C VAL A 166 -6.49 -5.90 -15.23
N SER A 167 -7.62 -5.47 -15.78
CA SER A 167 -8.75 -6.36 -16.10
C SER A 167 -8.40 -7.46 -17.08
N GLN A 168 -7.59 -7.17 -18.11
CA GLN A 168 -7.12 -8.18 -19.06
C GLN A 168 -6.16 -9.18 -18.41
N LEU A 169 -5.27 -8.69 -17.56
CA LEU A 169 -4.34 -9.55 -16.81
C LEU A 169 -5.09 -10.46 -15.84
N CYS A 170 -6.14 -9.96 -15.19
CA CYS A 170 -7.03 -10.78 -14.37
C CYS A 170 -7.71 -11.88 -15.19
N SER A 171 -8.25 -11.56 -16.37
CA SER A 171 -8.86 -12.54 -17.27
C SER A 171 -7.86 -13.62 -17.70
N LEU A 172 -6.63 -13.23 -18.05
CA LEU A 172 -5.56 -14.14 -18.42
C LEU A 172 -5.20 -15.12 -17.28
N CYS A 173 -5.01 -14.59 -16.06
CA CYS A 173 -4.62 -15.41 -14.90
C CYS A 173 -5.76 -16.31 -14.39
N ASN A 174 -7.01 -15.95 -14.65
CA ASN A 174 -8.19 -16.66 -14.15
C ASN A 174 -8.87 -17.53 -15.20
N ASP A 175 -8.27 -17.68 -16.38
CA ASP A 175 -8.76 -18.61 -17.40
C ASP A 175 -8.89 -20.02 -16.79
N PRO A 176 -9.99 -20.75 -17.04
CA PRO A 176 -10.19 -22.10 -16.50
C PRO A 176 -9.08 -23.12 -16.85
N GLN A 177 -8.33 -22.89 -17.92
CA GLN A 177 -7.20 -23.72 -18.33
C GLN A 177 -5.85 -23.20 -17.79
N ALA A 178 -5.81 -22.01 -17.18
CA ALA A 178 -4.59 -21.48 -16.62
C ALA A 178 -4.19 -22.22 -15.33
N SER A 179 -2.88 -22.33 -15.11
CA SER A 179 -2.30 -22.86 -13.89
C SER A 179 -1.58 -21.75 -13.09
N GLY A 180 -1.39 -21.96 -11.80
CA GLY A 180 -0.66 -21.04 -10.94
C GLY A 180 -1.56 -20.10 -10.15
N THR A 181 -1.02 -18.93 -9.80
CA THR A 181 -1.70 -17.96 -8.94
C THR A 181 -2.73 -17.16 -9.74
N ARG A 182 -3.92 -17.01 -9.18
CA ARG A 182 -4.98 -16.16 -9.75
C ARG A 182 -4.71 -14.70 -9.45
N LEU A 183 -5.34 -13.81 -10.19
CA LEU A 183 -5.23 -12.37 -10.03
C LEU A 183 -6.63 -11.76 -9.97
N ALA A 184 -6.88 -10.91 -8.99
CA ALA A 184 -8.18 -10.23 -8.86
C ALA A 184 -7.99 -8.72 -8.67
N MET A 185 -8.82 -7.93 -9.35
CA MET A 185 -8.82 -6.47 -9.20
C MET A 185 -9.15 -6.09 -7.74
N ALA A 186 -8.44 -5.13 -7.19
CA ALA A 186 -8.80 -4.53 -5.92
C ALA A 186 -9.97 -3.54 -6.12
N PRO A 187 -10.99 -3.53 -5.23
CA PRO A 187 -12.13 -2.65 -5.38
C PRO A 187 -11.84 -1.24 -4.83
N GLY A 188 -10.71 -0.64 -5.21
CA GLY A 188 -10.26 0.66 -4.74
C GLY A 188 -9.26 1.29 -5.67
N LYS A 189 -8.90 2.54 -5.39
CA LYS A 189 -7.90 3.28 -6.16
C LYS A 189 -6.49 3.01 -5.65
N ALA A 190 -5.56 2.82 -6.57
CA ALA A 190 -4.15 2.78 -6.25
C ALA A 190 -3.69 4.13 -5.66
N TYR A 191 -2.87 4.06 -4.63
CA TYR A 191 -2.16 5.18 -4.04
C TYR A 191 -0.66 4.88 -4.09
N THR A 192 0.05 5.64 -4.90
CA THR A 192 1.46 5.39 -5.24
C THR A 192 2.38 6.48 -4.73
N GLU A 193 3.69 6.34 -4.96
CA GLU A 193 4.68 7.39 -4.72
C GLU A 193 4.35 8.68 -5.49
N ILE A 194 3.72 8.57 -6.66
CA ILE A 194 3.31 9.73 -7.48
C ILE A 194 2.26 10.56 -6.73
N ASP A 195 1.28 9.87 -6.13
CA ASP A 195 0.23 10.50 -5.32
C ASP A 195 0.82 11.10 -4.04
N ALA A 196 1.70 10.37 -3.37
CA ALA A 196 2.38 10.80 -2.16
C ALA A 196 3.23 12.07 -2.38
N ILE A 197 4.01 12.13 -3.48
CA ILE A 197 4.80 13.33 -3.83
C ILE A 197 3.87 14.51 -4.06
N ARG A 198 2.79 14.32 -4.83
CA ARG A 198 1.83 15.38 -5.13
C ARG A 198 1.17 15.90 -3.85
N GLU A 199 0.72 15.03 -2.97
CA GLU A 199 0.02 15.39 -1.74
C GLU A 199 0.93 16.13 -0.77
N LEU A 200 2.15 15.62 -0.52
CA LEU A 200 3.09 16.19 0.45
C LEU A 200 3.78 17.48 -0.02
N THR A 201 3.93 17.66 -1.34
CA THR A 201 4.79 18.74 -1.87
C THR A 201 4.09 19.69 -2.83
N GLY A 202 2.98 19.28 -3.42
CA GLY A 202 2.34 19.96 -4.53
C GLY A 202 3.08 19.83 -5.88
N ALA A 203 4.23 19.14 -5.94
CA ALA A 203 4.95 18.87 -7.18
C ALA A 203 4.29 17.75 -7.97
N GLN A 204 4.42 17.79 -9.28
CA GLN A 204 4.03 16.68 -10.17
C GLN A 204 5.19 15.71 -10.33
N ALA A 205 4.95 14.42 -10.19
CA ALA A 205 5.94 13.38 -10.43
C ALA A 205 5.53 12.49 -11.61
N THR A 206 6.52 12.15 -12.44
CA THR A 206 6.36 11.22 -13.56
C THR A 206 7.41 10.14 -13.45
N LEU A 207 7.01 8.87 -13.49
CA LEU A 207 7.93 7.74 -13.55
C LEU A 207 8.64 7.75 -14.92
N ILE A 208 9.98 7.84 -14.92
CA ILE A 208 10.78 7.99 -16.14
C ILE A 208 11.69 6.79 -16.42
N ALA A 209 12.08 6.05 -15.38
CA ALA A 209 12.97 4.90 -15.49
C ALA A 209 12.82 3.99 -14.27
N ALA A 210 13.42 2.81 -14.33
CA ALA A 210 13.53 1.90 -13.21
C ALA A 210 14.85 1.13 -13.28
N GLY A 211 15.26 0.57 -12.14
CA GLY A 211 16.44 -0.26 -12.01
C GLY A 211 17.62 0.47 -11.41
N GLY A 212 18.63 -0.29 -11.10
CA GLY A 212 19.90 0.07 -10.51
C GLY A 212 20.76 -1.17 -10.40
N ILE A 213 21.82 -1.13 -9.60
CA ILE A 213 22.72 -2.25 -9.37
C ILE A 213 22.93 -2.46 -7.86
N CYS A 214 23.41 -3.63 -7.46
CA CYS A 214 23.83 -3.94 -6.09
C CYS A 214 22.71 -3.69 -5.04
N GLY A 215 21.51 -4.23 -5.28
CA GLY A 215 20.35 -4.09 -4.39
C GLY A 215 19.40 -2.97 -4.80
N TYR A 216 19.72 -2.23 -5.85
CA TYR A 216 18.87 -1.15 -6.40
C TYR A 216 18.10 -1.58 -7.66
N GLU A 217 18.03 -2.87 -7.97
CA GLU A 217 17.38 -3.40 -9.18
C GLU A 217 15.88 -3.06 -9.22
N GLY A 218 15.23 -2.94 -8.06
CA GLY A 218 13.83 -2.52 -7.93
C GLY A 218 13.60 -1.01 -7.83
N MET A 219 14.62 -0.18 -8.01
CA MET A 219 14.54 1.27 -7.87
C MET A 219 13.65 1.89 -8.95
N ALA A 220 12.90 2.91 -8.58
CA ALA A 220 12.09 3.73 -9.47
C ALA A 220 12.67 5.15 -9.56
N TRP A 221 12.70 5.73 -10.77
CA TRP A 221 13.19 7.06 -11.03
C TRP A 221 12.04 7.96 -11.46
N PHE A 222 11.98 9.14 -10.86
CA PHE A 222 10.92 10.11 -11.11
C PHE A 222 11.50 11.44 -11.56
N GLN A 223 10.86 12.06 -12.56
CA GLN A 223 10.99 13.46 -12.88
C GLN A 223 9.93 14.22 -12.09
N CYS A 224 10.37 15.06 -11.15
CA CYS A 224 9.49 15.92 -10.37
C CYS A 224 9.52 17.32 -10.94
N THR A 225 8.35 17.91 -11.22
CA THR A 225 8.20 19.26 -11.80
C THR A 225 7.35 20.13 -10.90
N GLY A 226 7.79 21.37 -10.66
CA GLY A 226 7.07 22.29 -9.77
C GLY A 226 7.75 23.66 -9.63
N THR A 227 7.34 24.41 -8.62
CA THR A 227 8.03 25.62 -8.17
C THR A 227 9.31 25.24 -7.39
N GLU A 228 10.21 26.17 -7.16
CA GLU A 228 11.41 25.90 -6.34
C GLU A 228 11.06 25.46 -4.93
N GLU A 229 10.04 26.06 -4.33
CA GLU A 229 9.55 25.67 -3.01
C GLU A 229 9.03 24.22 -2.97
N GLN A 230 8.25 23.82 -3.98
CA GLN A 230 7.75 22.45 -4.12
C GLN A 230 8.90 21.45 -4.31
N LEU A 231 9.86 21.78 -5.16
CA LEU A 231 11.02 20.93 -5.39
C LEU A 231 11.94 20.83 -4.17
N GLU A 232 12.03 21.88 -3.36
CA GLU A 232 12.75 21.81 -2.09
C GLU A 232 12.04 20.88 -1.08
N LYS A 233 10.71 20.89 -1.03
CA LYS A 233 9.94 19.90 -0.25
C LYS A 233 10.21 18.48 -0.75
N VAL A 234 10.28 18.26 -2.07
CA VAL A 234 10.66 16.95 -2.64
C VAL A 234 12.05 16.52 -2.15
N ARG A 235 13.07 17.38 -2.22
CA ARG A 235 14.42 17.03 -1.73
C ARG A 235 14.42 16.63 -0.26
N LYS A 236 13.71 17.38 0.60
CA LYS A 236 13.62 17.11 2.03
C LYS A 236 12.97 15.75 2.31
N ILE A 237 11.85 15.45 1.65
CA ILE A 237 11.16 14.17 1.83
C ILE A 237 12.00 13.00 1.34
N VAL A 238 12.64 13.14 0.16
CA VAL A 238 13.55 12.10 -0.36
C VAL A 238 14.70 11.87 0.62
N HIS A 239 15.30 12.93 1.16
CA HIS A 239 16.36 12.80 2.16
C HIS A 239 15.88 12.07 3.42
N GLN A 240 14.64 12.27 3.83
CA GLN A 240 14.05 11.60 5.00
C GLN A 240 13.83 10.09 4.78
N VAL A 241 13.47 9.67 3.55
CA VAL A 241 13.10 8.28 3.28
C VAL A 241 14.18 7.44 2.58
N LYS A 242 15.21 8.04 2.00
CA LYS A 242 16.20 7.37 1.12
C LYS A 242 16.90 6.16 1.77
N ASP A 243 17.14 6.23 3.07
CA ASP A 243 17.85 5.21 3.85
C ASP A 243 16.90 4.23 4.57
N THR A 244 15.62 4.23 4.18
CA THR A 244 14.64 3.30 4.76
C THR A 244 15.06 1.85 4.48
N PRO A 245 15.21 1.02 5.51
CA PRO A 245 15.61 -0.38 5.33
C PRO A 245 14.50 -1.17 4.64
N ALA A 246 14.90 -2.17 3.84
CA ALA A 246 13.96 -3.13 3.29
C ALA A 246 13.27 -3.89 4.43
N TYR A 247 12.00 -4.27 4.20
CA TYR A 247 11.26 -5.10 5.15
C TYR A 247 12.03 -6.39 5.45
N GLN A 248 12.15 -6.71 6.72
CA GLN A 248 12.76 -7.94 7.23
C GLN A 248 11.79 -8.63 8.19
N PHE A 249 11.93 -9.97 8.27
CA PHE A 249 11.17 -10.76 9.23
C PHE A 249 11.58 -10.47 10.68
#